data_e5f9fa2bdaf7b2aa82b8d0c914edd3cf
#
_entry.id   e5f9fa2bdaf7b2aa82b8d0c914edd3cf
#
_cell.length_a   1.000
_cell.length_b   1.000
_cell.length_c   1.000
_cell.angle_alpha   90.00
_cell.angle_beta   90.00
_cell.angle_gamma   90.00
#
_symmetry.space_group_name_H-M   'P 1'
#
loop_
_entity.id
_entity.type
_entity.pdbx_description
1 polymer ?
#
loop_
_entity_poly.entity_id
_entity_poly.type
_entity_poly.pdbx_seq_one_letter_code
_entity_poly.pdbx_strand_id
1 'polypeptide(L)'
;MKQELAALGRLEWHRQQCARLLETLQALKPAEDNSATAWQIKGAKVLKGKALTFLKELWLWRDALARQKDRPAFKVLNSEYLLDMAKWAAEHPDTDIGEWKEAPRNVKGEHRQALNALLKRAQDLPQAELELPPRKFFKKRWTEKESALLTELKTVRDKHAAELKLNPSMIATNAVLETLAAEKPKELSALAEAGLLPWQIETAGEDLLKKLAS
;
A
#
# COMPACT_ATOMS: atom_id res chain seq x y z
N MET A 1 -15.05 -7.95 -24.92
CA MET A 1 -13.64 -8.01 -24.45
C MET A 1 -12.78 -9.03 -25.19
N LYS A 2 -12.99 -10.39 -25.10
CA LYS A 2 -12.14 -11.37 -25.83
C LYS A 2 -12.15 -11.17 -27.34
N GLN A 3 -13.31 -10.97 -27.95
CA GLN A 3 -13.47 -10.70 -29.36
C GLN A 3 -12.80 -9.41 -29.83
N GLU A 4 -12.89 -8.34 -29.00
CA GLU A 4 -12.24 -7.06 -29.28
C GLU A 4 -10.72 -7.18 -29.24
N LEU A 5 -10.17 -7.91 -28.26
CA LEU A 5 -8.74 -8.20 -28.18
C LEU A 5 -8.26 -9.04 -29.40
N ALA A 6 -9.08 -9.98 -29.83
CA ALA A 6 -8.79 -10.77 -31.05
C ALA A 6 -8.76 -9.88 -32.29
N ALA A 7 -9.76 -9.01 -32.47
CA ALA A 7 -9.85 -8.08 -33.58
C ALA A 7 -8.66 -7.09 -33.62
N LEU A 8 -8.10 -6.74 -32.45
CA LEU A 8 -6.92 -5.88 -32.34
C LEU A 8 -5.58 -6.65 -32.40
N GLY A 9 -5.60 -7.98 -32.54
CA GLY A 9 -4.39 -8.81 -32.50
C GLY A 9 -3.70 -8.88 -31.12
N ARG A 10 -4.39 -8.51 -30.02
CA ARG A 10 -3.80 -8.33 -28.68
C ARG A 10 -4.07 -9.48 -27.70
N LEU A 11 -4.55 -10.61 -28.17
CA LEU A 11 -4.80 -11.77 -27.30
C LEU A 11 -3.53 -12.30 -26.66
N GLU A 12 -2.42 -12.32 -27.41
CA GLU A 12 -1.15 -12.78 -26.87
C GLU A 12 -0.60 -11.81 -25.80
N TRP A 13 -0.74 -10.52 -26.00
CA TRP A 13 -0.38 -9.51 -25.00
C TRP A 13 -1.13 -9.74 -23.69
N HIS A 14 -2.43 -10.00 -23.78
CA HIS A 14 -3.25 -10.32 -22.61
C HIS A 14 -2.80 -11.61 -21.92
N ARG A 15 -2.44 -12.66 -22.69
CA ARG A 15 -1.93 -13.91 -22.10
C ARG A 15 -0.64 -13.70 -21.34
N GLN A 16 0.31 -12.94 -21.90
CA GLN A 16 1.57 -12.62 -21.24
C GLN A 16 1.34 -11.83 -19.95
N GLN A 17 0.43 -10.85 -19.94
CA GLN A 17 0.05 -10.11 -18.75
C GLN A 17 -0.55 -11.02 -17.66
N CYS A 18 -1.45 -11.91 -18.05
CA CYS A 18 -2.06 -12.86 -17.11
C CYS A 18 -1.02 -13.85 -16.55
N ALA A 19 -0.13 -14.38 -17.38
CA ALA A 19 0.93 -15.27 -16.96
C ALA A 19 1.85 -14.59 -15.94
N ARG A 20 2.29 -13.36 -16.22
CA ARG A 20 3.11 -12.57 -15.30
C ARG A 20 2.41 -12.29 -13.98
N LEU A 21 1.11 -11.98 -14.03
CA LEU A 21 0.34 -11.76 -12.81
C LEU A 21 0.27 -13.04 -11.96
N LEU A 22 0.02 -14.20 -12.60
CA LEU A 22 -0.01 -15.49 -11.91
C LEU A 22 1.35 -15.83 -11.28
N GLU A 23 2.45 -15.66 -12.01
CA GLU A 23 3.81 -15.85 -11.48
C GLU A 23 4.05 -14.94 -10.26
N THR A 24 3.67 -13.66 -10.37
CA THR A 24 3.82 -12.71 -9.27
C THR A 24 3.01 -13.14 -8.05
N LEU A 25 1.76 -13.57 -8.25
CA LEU A 25 0.90 -14.03 -7.16
C LEU A 25 1.41 -15.32 -6.52
N GLN A 26 1.94 -16.26 -7.32
CA GLN A 26 2.55 -17.49 -6.81
C GLN A 26 3.85 -17.25 -6.04
N ALA A 27 4.61 -16.23 -6.45
CA ALA A 27 5.84 -15.83 -5.77
C ALA A 27 5.58 -15.01 -4.49
N LEU A 28 4.34 -14.52 -4.26
CA LEU A 28 3.98 -13.83 -3.03
C LEU A 28 4.11 -14.81 -1.85
N LYS A 29 5.05 -14.49 -0.97
CA LYS A 29 5.08 -15.15 0.34
C LYS A 29 3.81 -14.79 1.11
N PRO A 30 3.28 -15.70 1.94
CA PRO A 30 2.23 -15.34 2.89
C PRO A 30 2.64 -14.04 3.60
N ALA A 31 1.70 -13.12 3.74
CA ALA A 31 1.99 -11.89 4.48
C ALA A 31 2.58 -12.28 5.84
N GLU A 32 3.73 -11.72 6.18
CA GLU A 32 4.29 -11.88 7.52
C GLU A 32 3.19 -11.52 8.53
N ASP A 33 3.05 -12.32 9.58
CA ASP A 33 2.08 -12.03 10.64
C ASP A 33 2.52 -10.76 11.38
N ASN A 34 2.09 -9.64 10.86
CA ASN A 34 2.32 -8.33 11.45
C ASN A 34 1.33 -8.03 12.59
N SER A 35 0.63 -9.05 13.13
CA SER A 35 -0.38 -8.88 14.18
C SER A 35 0.17 -8.14 15.40
N ALA A 36 1.43 -8.37 15.75
CA ALA A 36 2.10 -7.69 16.86
C ALA A 36 2.21 -6.18 16.69
N THR A 37 2.37 -5.69 15.47
CA THR A 37 2.57 -4.26 15.15
C THR A 37 1.43 -3.63 14.36
N ALA A 38 0.46 -4.41 13.90
CA ALA A 38 -0.67 -3.95 13.08
C ALA A 38 -1.54 -2.88 13.76
N TRP A 39 -1.54 -2.83 15.09
CA TRP A 39 -2.22 -1.78 15.88
C TRP A 39 -1.54 -0.41 15.77
N GLN A 40 -0.30 -0.36 15.28
CA GLN A 40 0.47 0.88 15.08
C GLN A 40 0.00 1.61 13.81
N ILE A 41 -1.26 1.97 13.79
CA ILE A 41 -1.90 2.64 12.65
C ILE A 41 -1.30 4.03 12.38
N LYS A 42 -1.56 4.56 11.19
CA LYS A 42 -1.16 5.93 10.84
C LYS A 42 -1.74 6.92 11.87
N GLY A 43 -0.89 7.74 12.47
CA GLY A 43 -1.27 8.67 13.54
C GLY A 43 -0.93 8.20 14.96
N ALA A 44 -0.67 6.91 15.19
CA ALA A 44 -0.30 6.38 16.51
C ALA A 44 0.92 7.09 17.14
N LYS A 45 1.84 7.61 16.33
CA LYS A 45 3.04 8.34 16.79
C LYS A 45 2.75 9.64 17.56
N VAL A 46 1.55 10.18 17.43
CA VAL A 46 1.11 11.38 18.15
C VAL A 46 0.73 11.05 19.58
N LEU A 47 0.30 9.80 19.83
CA LEU A 47 -0.08 9.34 21.16
C LEU A 47 1.15 9.02 22.01
N LYS A 48 1.01 9.23 23.32
CA LYS A 48 2.05 8.97 24.32
C LYS A 48 1.45 8.27 25.54
N GLY A 49 2.30 7.60 26.28
CA GLY A 49 1.92 7.01 27.55
C GLY A 49 0.78 6.01 27.42
N LYS A 50 -0.17 6.08 28.34
CA LYS A 50 -1.34 5.18 28.39
C LYS A 50 -2.23 5.22 27.14
N ALA A 51 -2.25 6.33 26.40
CA ALA A 51 -3.02 6.41 25.16
C ALA A 51 -2.57 5.36 24.12
N LEU A 52 -1.28 4.97 24.10
CA LEU A 52 -0.80 3.89 23.23
C LEU A 52 -1.35 2.53 23.67
N THR A 53 -1.43 2.28 24.98
CA THR A 53 -2.02 1.03 25.50
C THR A 53 -3.50 0.95 25.15
N PHE A 54 -4.25 2.06 25.33
CA PHE A 54 -5.65 2.11 24.92
C PHE A 54 -5.80 1.91 23.42
N LEU A 55 -4.98 2.54 22.60
CA LEU A 55 -5.03 2.33 21.14
C LEU A 55 -4.83 0.87 20.77
N LYS A 56 -3.84 0.19 21.38
CA LYS A 56 -3.55 -1.22 21.11
C LYS A 56 -4.76 -2.10 21.46
N GLU A 57 -5.32 -1.93 22.64
CA GLU A 57 -6.47 -2.73 23.10
C GLU A 57 -7.74 -2.44 22.28
N LEU A 58 -8.00 -1.18 21.95
CA LEU A 58 -9.12 -0.78 21.08
C LEU A 58 -8.96 -1.34 19.66
N TRP A 59 -7.74 -1.37 19.13
CA TRP A 59 -7.46 -1.95 17.83
C TRP A 59 -7.71 -3.47 17.83
N LEU A 60 -7.23 -4.19 18.85
CA LEU A 60 -7.45 -5.63 19.01
C LEU A 60 -8.94 -5.95 19.13
N TRP A 61 -9.67 -5.20 19.93
CA TRP A 61 -11.12 -5.33 20.05
C TRP A 61 -11.83 -5.12 18.70
N ARG A 62 -11.49 -4.06 17.98
CA ARG A 62 -12.06 -3.77 16.66
C ARG A 62 -11.80 -4.88 15.66
N ASP A 63 -10.57 -5.39 15.61
CA ASP A 63 -10.17 -6.44 14.70
C ASP A 63 -10.92 -7.75 15.00
N ALA A 64 -11.01 -8.14 16.26
CA ALA A 64 -11.79 -9.29 16.70
C ALA A 64 -13.27 -9.18 16.32
N LEU A 65 -13.88 -8.00 16.55
CA LEU A 65 -15.28 -7.75 16.21
C LEU A 65 -15.50 -7.73 14.68
N ALA A 66 -14.56 -7.20 13.92
CA ALA A 66 -14.59 -7.20 12.47
C ALA A 66 -14.56 -8.62 11.90
N ARG A 67 -13.70 -9.48 12.42
CA ARG A 67 -13.64 -10.91 12.08
C ARG A 67 -14.92 -11.64 12.45
N GLN A 68 -15.44 -11.41 13.65
CA GLN A 68 -16.70 -12.02 14.11
C GLN A 68 -17.89 -11.65 13.22
N LYS A 69 -17.95 -10.38 12.75
CA LYS A 69 -19.04 -9.87 11.92
C LYS A 69 -18.78 -10.08 10.41
N ASP A 70 -17.67 -10.68 10.01
CA ASP A 70 -17.21 -10.80 8.64
C ASP A 70 -17.29 -9.45 7.87
N ARG A 71 -16.74 -8.40 8.48
CA ARG A 71 -16.77 -7.05 7.95
C ARG A 71 -15.40 -6.39 8.02
N PRO A 72 -15.05 -5.54 7.04
CA PRO A 72 -13.83 -4.75 7.12
C PRO A 72 -13.77 -3.92 8.40
N ALA A 73 -12.62 -3.86 9.07
CA ALA A 73 -12.44 -3.21 10.36
C ALA A 73 -12.88 -1.72 10.36
N PHE A 74 -12.69 -1.00 9.26
CA PHE A 74 -13.13 0.40 9.14
C PHE A 74 -14.67 0.58 9.14
N LYS A 75 -15.42 -0.48 8.81
CA LYS A 75 -16.90 -0.48 8.91
C LYS A 75 -17.38 -0.70 10.33
N VAL A 76 -16.55 -1.26 11.19
CA VAL A 76 -16.82 -1.36 12.64
C VAL A 76 -16.54 -0.02 13.31
N LEU A 77 -15.31 0.47 13.15
CA LEU A 77 -14.87 1.76 13.66
C LEU A 77 -13.66 2.23 12.84
N ASN A 78 -13.68 3.46 12.34
CA ASN A 78 -12.55 3.95 11.56
C ASN A 78 -11.32 4.22 12.45
N SER A 79 -10.15 4.37 11.82
CA SER A 79 -8.90 4.52 12.54
C SER A 79 -8.77 5.87 13.26
N GLU A 80 -9.42 6.91 12.78
CA GLU A 80 -9.42 8.24 13.41
C GLU A 80 -10.14 8.18 14.75
N TYR A 81 -11.33 7.58 14.79
CA TYR A 81 -12.05 7.38 16.04
C TYR A 81 -11.29 6.51 17.06
N LEU A 82 -10.48 5.54 16.61
CA LEU A 82 -9.64 4.78 17.54
C LEU A 82 -8.58 5.66 18.21
N LEU A 83 -7.94 6.56 17.43
CA LEU A 83 -6.94 7.49 17.95
C LEU A 83 -7.57 8.49 18.92
N ASP A 84 -8.69 9.06 18.53
CA ASP A 84 -9.39 10.06 19.37
C ASP A 84 -9.92 9.43 20.65
N MET A 85 -10.47 8.21 20.58
CA MET A 85 -10.94 7.45 21.74
C MET A 85 -9.78 7.11 22.69
N ALA A 86 -8.65 6.67 22.15
CA ALA A 86 -7.46 6.35 22.93
C ALA A 86 -6.90 7.58 23.65
N LYS A 87 -6.91 8.73 22.98
CA LYS A 87 -6.52 10.00 23.55
C LYS A 87 -7.50 10.45 24.63
N TRP A 88 -8.79 10.46 24.33
CA TRP A 88 -9.84 10.85 25.26
C TRP A 88 -9.82 9.98 26.54
N ALA A 89 -9.69 8.65 26.39
CA ALA A 89 -9.63 7.74 27.53
C ALA A 89 -8.39 7.97 28.43
N ALA A 90 -7.27 8.39 27.84
CA ALA A 90 -6.08 8.72 28.62
C ALA A 90 -6.21 10.05 29.39
N GLU A 91 -7.00 10.99 28.86
CA GLU A 91 -7.29 12.29 29.49
C GLU A 91 -8.42 12.19 30.52
N HIS A 92 -9.28 11.17 30.44
CA HIS A 92 -10.47 10.99 31.29
C HIS A 92 -10.50 9.58 31.91
N PRO A 93 -9.56 9.24 32.80
CA PRO A 93 -9.53 7.94 33.45
C PRO A 93 -10.83 7.71 34.24
N ASP A 94 -11.31 6.47 34.26
CA ASP A 94 -12.52 6.04 34.97
C ASP A 94 -13.84 6.69 34.50
N THR A 95 -13.83 7.45 33.41
CA THR A 95 -15.02 8.09 32.85
C THR A 95 -15.69 7.16 31.83
N ASP A 96 -17.02 7.11 31.85
CA ASP A 96 -17.79 6.32 30.90
C ASP A 96 -17.63 6.87 29.47
N ILE A 97 -17.33 5.99 28.51
CA ILE A 97 -17.14 6.38 27.09
C ILE A 97 -18.38 7.07 26.50
N GLY A 98 -19.55 6.85 27.07
CA GLY A 98 -20.78 7.53 26.67
C GLY A 98 -20.78 9.03 26.90
N GLU A 99 -19.90 9.54 27.78
CA GLU A 99 -19.72 10.97 28.05
C GLU A 99 -18.86 11.67 27.00
N TRP A 100 -18.13 10.90 26.18
CA TRP A 100 -17.39 11.47 25.07
C TRP A 100 -18.35 12.02 24.00
N LYS A 101 -18.40 13.36 23.87
CA LYS A 101 -19.39 14.07 23.03
C LYS A 101 -19.31 13.65 21.57
N GLU A 102 -18.10 13.50 21.04
CA GLU A 102 -17.80 13.18 19.65
C GLU A 102 -17.92 11.68 19.33
N ALA A 103 -18.20 10.85 20.35
CA ALA A 103 -18.29 9.40 20.15
C ALA A 103 -19.37 9.02 19.14
N PRO A 104 -19.08 8.11 18.19
CA PRO A 104 -20.06 7.57 17.26
C PRO A 104 -21.24 6.89 17.99
N ARG A 105 -22.40 6.84 17.33
CA ARG A 105 -23.61 6.25 17.93
C ARG A 105 -23.43 4.79 18.37
N ASN A 106 -22.70 3.98 17.60
CA ASN A 106 -22.42 2.58 17.95
C ASN A 106 -21.52 2.46 19.19
N VAL A 107 -20.61 3.40 19.42
CA VAL A 107 -19.78 3.48 20.63
C VAL A 107 -20.63 3.82 21.85
N LYS A 108 -21.52 4.80 21.74
CA LYS A 108 -22.46 5.19 22.81
C LYS A 108 -23.56 4.15 23.09
N GLY A 109 -23.90 3.32 22.12
CA GLY A 109 -24.96 2.32 22.16
C GLY A 109 -24.42 0.88 22.34
N GLU A 110 -24.46 0.12 21.25
CA GLU A 110 -24.17 -1.33 21.23
C GLU A 110 -22.84 -1.72 21.90
N HIS A 111 -21.80 -0.90 21.74
CA HIS A 111 -20.45 -1.23 22.19
C HIS A 111 -20.03 -0.57 23.51
N ARG A 112 -20.88 0.28 24.10
CA ARG A 112 -20.55 1.07 25.29
C ARG A 112 -20.05 0.25 26.46
N GLN A 113 -20.78 -0.79 26.84
CA GLN A 113 -20.38 -1.64 27.99
C GLN A 113 -19.07 -2.37 27.74
N ALA A 114 -18.90 -2.96 26.54
CA ALA A 114 -17.70 -3.67 26.17
C ALA A 114 -16.47 -2.73 26.14
N LEU A 115 -16.64 -1.52 25.63
CA LEU A 115 -15.57 -0.52 25.58
C LEU A 115 -15.19 0.00 26.96
N ASN A 116 -16.15 0.28 27.82
CA ASN A 116 -15.88 0.69 29.21
C ASN A 116 -15.12 -0.41 29.98
N ALA A 117 -15.54 -1.67 29.86
CA ALA A 117 -14.85 -2.79 30.49
C ALA A 117 -13.41 -2.97 29.95
N LEU A 118 -13.25 -2.80 28.62
CA LEU A 118 -11.94 -2.86 27.97
C LEU A 118 -11.02 -1.73 28.45
N LEU A 119 -11.49 -0.49 28.44
CA LEU A 119 -10.70 0.67 28.87
C LEU A 119 -10.30 0.57 30.33
N LYS A 120 -11.21 0.15 31.21
CA LYS A 120 -10.91 -0.09 32.61
C LYS A 120 -9.80 -1.14 32.81
N ARG A 121 -9.91 -2.29 32.13
CA ARG A 121 -8.87 -3.33 32.16
C ARG A 121 -7.54 -2.82 31.58
N ALA A 122 -7.58 -2.03 30.52
CA ALA A 122 -6.38 -1.51 29.88
C ALA A 122 -5.61 -0.51 30.73
N GLN A 123 -6.22 0.10 31.77
CA GLN A 123 -5.53 0.96 32.73
C GLN A 123 -4.47 0.19 33.53
N ASP A 124 -4.71 -1.08 33.84
CA ASP A 124 -3.80 -1.91 34.65
C ASP A 124 -2.68 -2.54 33.80
N LEU A 125 -2.80 -2.52 32.47
CA LEU A 125 -1.81 -3.10 31.58
C LEU A 125 -0.52 -2.25 31.51
N PRO A 126 0.64 -2.88 31.26
CA PRO A 126 1.88 -2.13 31.02
C PRO A 126 1.73 -1.20 29.82
N GLN A 127 2.51 -0.11 29.84
CA GLN A 127 2.51 0.85 28.75
C GLN A 127 2.97 0.20 27.45
N ALA A 128 2.15 0.33 26.38
CA ALA A 128 2.54 -0.13 25.06
C ALA A 128 3.57 0.82 24.43
N GLU A 129 4.53 0.26 23.73
CA GLU A 129 5.56 1.00 23.02
C GLU A 129 5.40 0.82 21.51
N LEU A 130 5.76 1.86 20.76
CA LEU A 130 5.78 1.81 19.30
C LEU A 130 7.09 1.18 18.82
N GLU A 131 6.99 0.06 18.13
CA GLU A 131 8.09 -0.48 17.35
C GLU A 131 8.22 0.36 16.06
N LEU A 132 9.10 1.34 16.09
CA LEU A 132 9.38 2.12 14.89
C LEU A 132 10.25 1.28 13.95
N PRO A 133 9.77 0.94 12.74
CA PRO A 133 10.63 0.30 11.78
C PRO A 133 11.85 1.20 11.53
N PRO A 134 13.03 0.61 11.30
CA PRO A 134 14.23 1.40 10.97
C PRO A 134 13.86 2.34 9.84
N ARG A 135 14.24 3.61 9.98
CA ARG A 135 13.99 4.60 8.92
C ARG A 135 14.60 4.05 7.64
N LYS A 136 13.79 3.62 6.70
CA LYS A 136 14.24 3.33 5.34
C LYS A 136 14.68 4.68 4.74
N PHE A 137 15.94 5.03 5.00
CA PHE A 137 16.56 6.12 4.30
C PHE A 137 16.86 5.63 2.88
N PHE A 138 16.60 6.50 1.97
CA PHE A 138 17.02 6.62 0.58
C PHE A 138 15.89 6.42 -0.43
N LYS A 139 15.18 7.53 -0.69
CA LYS A 139 14.91 7.81 -2.08
C LYS A 139 16.25 8.15 -2.71
N LYS A 140 16.74 7.31 -3.65
CA LYS A 140 17.89 7.63 -4.48
C LYS A 140 17.68 9.06 -5.02
N ARG A 141 18.59 10.00 -4.73
CA ARG A 141 18.57 11.31 -5.38
C ARG A 141 19.03 11.10 -6.80
N TRP A 142 18.11 11.31 -7.73
CA TRP A 142 18.42 11.28 -9.14
C TRP A 142 19.31 12.46 -9.50
N THR A 143 20.36 12.22 -10.27
CA THR A 143 21.16 13.28 -10.87
C THR A 143 20.35 13.96 -11.98
N GLU A 144 20.75 15.16 -12.39
CA GLU A 144 20.10 15.86 -13.52
C GLU A 144 20.13 14.99 -14.79
N LYS A 145 21.23 14.33 -15.06
CA LYS A 145 21.38 13.42 -16.22
C LYS A 145 20.42 12.21 -16.14
N GLU A 146 20.30 11.58 -14.99
CA GLU A 146 19.35 10.47 -14.79
C GLU A 146 17.90 10.95 -14.92
N SER A 147 17.59 12.14 -14.41
CA SER A 147 16.25 12.74 -14.52
C SER A 147 15.90 13.09 -15.96
N ALA A 148 16.84 13.63 -16.72
CA ALA A 148 16.68 13.91 -18.16
C ALA A 148 16.45 12.61 -18.93
N LEU A 149 17.28 11.59 -18.72
CA LEU A 149 17.13 10.29 -19.35
C LEU A 149 15.77 9.64 -19.03
N LEU A 150 15.33 9.69 -17.77
CA LEU A 150 14.01 9.18 -17.38
C LEU A 150 12.88 9.92 -18.12
N THR A 151 13.03 11.22 -18.33
CA THR A 151 12.06 12.03 -19.10
C THR A 151 12.04 11.62 -20.56
N GLU A 152 13.19 11.34 -21.17
CA GLU A 152 13.27 10.84 -22.54
C GLU A 152 12.64 9.45 -22.68
N LEU A 153 12.92 8.55 -21.74
CA LEU A 153 12.29 7.21 -21.72
C LEU A 153 10.77 7.29 -21.59
N LYS A 154 10.26 8.21 -20.75
CA LYS A 154 8.82 8.48 -20.64
C LYS A 154 8.24 8.98 -21.97
N THR A 155 8.95 9.85 -22.68
CA THR A 155 8.52 10.37 -23.99
C THR A 155 8.39 9.24 -25.03
N VAL A 156 9.37 8.31 -25.08
CA VAL A 156 9.31 7.12 -25.95
C VAL A 156 8.09 6.27 -25.60
N ARG A 157 7.91 5.94 -24.34
CA ARG A 157 6.76 5.16 -23.86
C ARG A 157 5.44 5.79 -24.24
N ASP A 158 5.30 7.09 -23.97
CA ASP A 158 4.04 7.83 -24.18
C ASP A 158 3.70 7.91 -25.68
N LYS A 159 4.71 8.02 -26.58
CA LYS A 159 4.52 7.95 -28.02
C LYS A 159 3.91 6.61 -28.42
N HIS A 160 4.54 5.49 -28.06
CA HIS A 160 4.02 4.15 -28.39
C HIS A 160 2.63 3.90 -27.78
N ALA A 161 2.40 4.40 -26.55
CA ALA A 161 1.09 4.29 -25.93
C ALA A 161 0.00 5.04 -26.70
N ALA A 162 0.30 6.25 -27.18
CA ALA A 162 -0.63 7.04 -28.01
C ALA A 162 -0.93 6.36 -29.35
N GLU A 163 0.09 5.85 -30.05
CA GLU A 163 -0.05 5.13 -31.32
C GLU A 163 -0.95 3.89 -31.15
N LEU A 164 -0.79 3.17 -30.06
CA LEU A 164 -1.58 1.96 -29.76
C LEU A 164 -2.90 2.24 -29.03
N LYS A 165 -3.18 3.50 -28.68
CA LYS A 165 -4.34 3.91 -27.87
C LYS A 165 -4.41 3.13 -26.55
N LEU A 166 -3.28 2.99 -25.87
CA LEU A 166 -3.13 2.33 -24.58
C LEU A 166 -2.78 3.34 -23.47
N ASN A 167 -3.03 2.93 -22.24
CA ASN A 167 -2.46 3.66 -21.10
C ASN A 167 -0.92 3.50 -21.11
N PRO A 168 -0.14 4.57 -20.94
CA PRO A 168 1.32 4.50 -20.91
C PRO A 168 1.90 3.43 -19.98
N SER A 169 1.30 3.22 -18.82
CA SER A 169 1.73 2.19 -17.86
C SER A 169 1.61 0.74 -18.41
N MET A 170 0.82 0.54 -19.47
CA MET A 170 0.74 -0.76 -20.12
C MET A 170 1.99 -1.05 -20.96
N ILE A 171 2.64 -0.02 -21.51
CA ILE A 171 3.91 -0.18 -22.25
C ILE A 171 5.07 -0.37 -21.25
N ALA A 172 5.19 0.53 -20.26
CA ALA A 172 6.16 0.41 -19.18
C ALA A 172 5.70 1.22 -17.97
N THR A 173 5.79 0.64 -16.78
CA THR A 173 5.53 1.36 -15.54
C THR A 173 6.67 2.35 -15.23
N ASN A 174 6.41 3.37 -14.40
CA ASN A 174 7.47 4.28 -13.98
C ASN A 174 8.60 3.53 -13.27
N ALA A 175 8.30 2.52 -12.46
CA ALA A 175 9.31 1.71 -11.78
C ALA A 175 10.25 1.01 -12.76
N VAL A 176 9.71 0.43 -13.84
CA VAL A 176 10.53 -0.18 -14.90
C VAL A 176 11.41 0.85 -15.58
N LEU A 177 10.88 2.02 -15.95
CA LEU A 177 11.68 3.09 -16.57
C LEU A 177 12.76 3.64 -15.62
N GLU A 178 12.48 3.70 -14.33
CA GLU A 178 13.47 4.06 -13.30
C GLU A 178 14.60 3.01 -13.22
N THR A 179 14.26 1.71 -13.27
CA THR A 179 15.24 0.64 -13.34
C THR A 179 16.10 0.74 -14.60
N LEU A 180 15.48 0.94 -15.77
CA LEU A 180 16.21 1.12 -17.02
C LEU A 180 17.15 2.32 -17.01
N ALA A 181 16.72 3.45 -16.47
CA ALA A 181 17.56 4.65 -16.34
C ALA A 181 18.73 4.46 -15.36
N ALA A 182 18.57 3.60 -14.36
CA ALA A 182 19.61 3.29 -13.38
C ALA A 182 20.64 2.27 -13.91
N GLU A 183 20.17 1.22 -14.58
CA GLU A 183 20.98 0.07 -15.01
C GLU A 183 21.58 0.27 -16.41
N LYS A 184 20.91 1.06 -17.25
CA LYS A 184 21.31 1.37 -18.63
C LYS A 184 21.64 0.11 -19.46
N PRO A 185 20.71 -0.82 -19.59
CA PRO A 185 20.91 -2.03 -20.36
C PRO A 185 21.23 -1.70 -21.82
N LYS A 186 22.04 -2.56 -22.44
CA LYS A 186 22.50 -2.39 -23.84
C LYS A 186 21.82 -3.37 -24.80
N GLU A 187 21.14 -4.38 -24.28
CA GLU A 187 20.56 -5.46 -25.04
C GLU A 187 19.08 -5.62 -24.74
N LEU A 188 18.32 -6.11 -25.74
CA LEU A 188 16.88 -6.37 -25.60
C LEU A 188 16.57 -7.42 -24.51
N SER A 189 17.44 -8.41 -24.34
CA SER A 189 17.33 -9.43 -23.29
C SER A 189 17.29 -8.82 -21.88
N ALA A 190 18.10 -7.82 -21.60
CA ALA A 190 18.14 -7.15 -20.31
C ALA A 190 16.91 -6.29 -20.03
N LEU A 191 16.11 -5.91 -21.04
CA LEU A 191 14.82 -5.26 -20.84
C LEU A 191 13.80 -6.21 -20.20
N ALA A 192 13.88 -7.50 -20.50
CA ALA A 192 13.03 -8.52 -19.87
C ALA A 192 13.39 -8.68 -18.37
N GLU A 193 14.68 -8.65 -18.02
CA GLU A 193 15.16 -8.69 -16.65
C GLU A 193 14.68 -7.46 -15.85
N ALA A 194 14.61 -6.30 -16.49
CA ALA A 194 14.04 -5.09 -15.90
C ALA A 194 12.52 -5.14 -15.73
N GLY A 195 11.86 -6.20 -16.25
CA GLY A 195 10.44 -6.47 -16.02
C GLY A 195 9.52 -6.17 -17.19
N LEU A 196 10.05 -5.90 -18.40
CA LEU A 196 9.24 -5.77 -19.61
C LEU A 196 8.83 -7.16 -20.13
N LEU A 197 7.60 -7.26 -20.62
CA LEU A 197 7.08 -8.46 -21.27
C LEU A 197 7.54 -8.51 -22.74
N PRO A 198 7.57 -9.71 -23.38
CA PRO A 198 7.99 -9.84 -24.78
C PRO A 198 7.28 -8.87 -25.72
N TRP A 199 5.95 -8.75 -25.64
CA TRP A 199 5.19 -7.83 -26.47
C TRP A 199 5.54 -6.35 -26.25
N GLN A 200 5.94 -5.96 -25.02
CA GLN A 200 6.38 -4.60 -24.71
C GLN A 200 7.75 -4.30 -25.31
N ILE A 201 8.63 -5.31 -25.27
CA ILE A 201 9.96 -5.25 -25.90
C ILE A 201 9.83 -5.15 -27.43
N GLU A 202 8.97 -5.97 -28.06
CA GLU A 202 8.68 -5.88 -29.49
C GLU A 202 8.12 -4.52 -29.88
N THR A 203 7.33 -3.91 -29.01
CA THR A 203 6.68 -2.60 -29.28
C THR A 203 7.62 -1.42 -29.11
N ALA A 204 8.36 -1.33 -28.03
CA ALA A 204 9.11 -0.13 -27.63
C ALA A 204 10.58 -0.39 -27.31
N GLY A 205 11.02 -1.66 -27.29
CA GLY A 205 12.34 -2.03 -26.77
C GLY A 205 13.49 -1.37 -27.53
N GLU A 206 13.48 -1.37 -28.86
CA GLU A 206 14.54 -0.75 -29.66
C GLU A 206 14.65 0.77 -29.42
N ASP A 207 13.51 1.47 -29.35
CA ASP A 207 13.51 2.91 -29.14
C ASP A 207 13.93 3.28 -27.72
N LEU A 208 13.57 2.45 -26.73
CA LEU A 208 14.09 2.58 -25.36
C LEU A 208 15.61 2.38 -25.32
N LEU A 209 16.15 1.34 -25.97
CA LEU A 209 17.60 1.09 -26.02
C LEU A 209 18.36 2.22 -26.72
N LYS A 210 17.84 2.76 -27.83
CA LYS A 210 18.46 3.93 -28.50
C LYS A 210 18.61 5.11 -27.55
N LYS A 211 17.62 5.34 -26.68
CA LYS A 211 17.67 6.43 -25.69
C LYS A 211 18.60 6.13 -24.52
N LEU A 212 18.75 4.87 -24.15
CA LEU A 212 19.68 4.44 -23.09
C LEU A 212 21.15 4.53 -23.53
N ALA A 213 21.41 4.45 -24.86
CA ALA A 213 22.74 4.55 -25.44
C ALA A 213 23.20 5.99 -25.72
N SER A 214 22.28 6.97 -25.73
CA SER A 214 22.58 8.39 -25.93
C SER A 214 23.02 9.07 -24.65
#